data_328ae455c859fe99012adee71e87bf82
#
_entry.id   328ae455c859fe99012adee71e87bf82
#
_cell.length_a   1.000
_cell.length_b   1.000
_cell.length_c   1.000
_cell.angle_alpha   90.00
_cell.angle_beta   90.00
_cell.angle_gamma   90.00
#
_symmetry.space_group_name_H-M   'P 1'
#
loop_
_entity.id
_entity.type
_entity.pdbx_description
1 polymer ?
#
loop_
_entity_poly.entity_id
_entity_poly.type
_entity_poly.pdbx_seq_one_letter_code
_entity_poly.pdbx_strand_id
1 'polypeptide(L)'
;MDIKRTVLWVIFSFSLLMLWDNYNRYTGKDSIFFGNAGKQEQTAAKAEGKGEQPVSDVPTVSGPVPANQAIPGGQAPAKSEIITVTTDLVKADIDTVGGEIRRLELLQHKESEHSDKNIVLFDSVAPRTYLGQTGLTGGEYPNHRSLFKVAPGTREMGDGNQVQLVMEAEQQGVKLVKTYTFTRNDYRIDIKHDIVNNTNAPITPSVYMQLVRDGGKLAESMFYSTFTGPAVYTNAEKFQKVTFDSIEKGKDEHIKKANDGWIAMVQHYFVSAFVPKSDQPRDYFTKKLATDMYAVGTVVPVGSIAPGETKSLDATLFSGPQESSRLDDVATGFDLVKDYGWLTIIARPIFWAMQHIHAVLGNWGWTIIALTVLIKLIFFPLSAASYRSMAKMKLVTPKMTEIRTKYKGEPQKMNAAMMELYKKEKINPLGGCMPILIQIPVFISLYWVLLASVEMRNAPWLWIADLAAPDTLFGSYTIFGFHLTIGILPILMAISMFIQTKLNPTPPDPVQAKLMMWMPIIFSIMFFFFPAGLVLYWVVNNVLSISQQWAITRKIGAPTT
;
A
#
# COMPACT_ATOMS: atom_id res chain seq x y z
N MET A 1 -16.63 22.43 -35.02
CA MET A 1 -15.34 22.51 -34.26
C MET A 1 -14.28 21.83 -35.10
N ASP A 2 -13.19 22.52 -35.35
CA ASP A 2 -12.05 21.94 -36.11
C ASP A 2 -11.46 20.75 -35.38
N ILE A 3 -11.26 19.63 -36.06
CA ILE A 3 -10.58 18.44 -35.56
C ILE A 3 -9.26 18.82 -34.89
N LYS A 4 -8.54 19.76 -35.50
CA LYS A 4 -7.29 20.30 -34.96
C LYS A 4 -7.47 20.93 -33.56
N ARG A 5 -8.58 21.66 -33.34
CA ARG A 5 -8.87 22.26 -32.03
C ARG A 5 -9.25 21.22 -30.97
N THR A 6 -10.02 20.18 -31.31
CA THR A 6 -10.38 19.13 -30.35
C THR A 6 -9.17 18.28 -29.99
N VAL A 7 -8.33 17.93 -30.97
CA VAL A 7 -7.05 17.25 -30.73
C VAL A 7 -6.11 18.13 -29.91
N LEU A 8 -6.03 19.42 -30.20
CA LEU A 8 -5.25 20.38 -29.41
C LEU A 8 -5.78 20.50 -27.97
N TRP A 9 -7.10 20.49 -27.75
CA TRP A 9 -7.69 20.51 -26.40
C TRP A 9 -7.40 19.22 -25.64
N VAL A 10 -7.45 18.06 -26.29
CA VAL A 10 -7.09 16.77 -25.67
C VAL A 10 -5.59 16.74 -25.34
N ILE A 11 -4.74 17.15 -26.29
CA ILE A 11 -3.30 17.26 -26.06
C ILE A 11 -3.00 18.31 -24.95
N PHE A 12 -3.68 19.45 -24.97
CA PHE A 12 -3.52 20.49 -23.96
C PHE A 12 -3.96 20.00 -22.57
N SER A 13 -5.12 19.33 -22.45
CA SER A 13 -5.58 18.77 -21.16
C SER A 13 -4.64 17.69 -20.66
N PHE A 14 -4.16 16.81 -21.54
CA PHE A 14 -3.16 15.80 -21.20
C PHE A 14 -1.82 16.42 -20.82
N SER A 15 -1.37 17.45 -21.56
CA SER A 15 -0.14 18.19 -21.25
C SER A 15 -0.27 18.95 -19.93
N LEU A 16 -1.46 19.50 -19.63
CA LEU A 16 -1.70 20.20 -18.36
C LEU A 16 -1.69 19.22 -17.18
N LEU A 17 -2.26 18.03 -17.35
CA LEU A 17 -2.17 16.95 -16.37
C LEU A 17 -0.73 16.46 -16.19
N MET A 18 0.03 16.33 -17.28
CA MET A 18 1.46 15.98 -17.24
C MET A 18 2.31 17.08 -16.59
N LEU A 19 2.02 18.36 -16.87
CA LEU A 19 2.69 19.49 -16.23
C LEU A 19 2.35 19.56 -14.74
N TRP A 20 1.09 19.29 -14.38
CA TRP A 20 0.67 19.20 -12.99
C TRP A 20 1.35 18.05 -12.26
N ASP A 21 1.43 16.89 -12.90
CA ASP A 21 2.13 15.73 -12.37
C ASP A 21 3.64 16.02 -12.22
N ASN A 22 4.26 16.66 -13.22
CA ASN A 22 5.66 17.06 -13.16
C ASN A 22 5.91 18.15 -12.09
N TYR A 23 4.97 19.09 -11.90
CA TYR A 23 5.01 20.07 -10.81
C TYR A 23 4.90 19.40 -9.45
N ASN A 24 4.01 18.42 -9.27
CA ASN A 24 3.93 17.63 -8.05
C ASN A 24 5.26 16.90 -7.77
N ARG A 25 5.87 16.29 -8.79
CA ARG A 25 7.21 15.67 -8.71
C ARG A 25 8.29 16.68 -8.34
N TYR A 26 8.24 17.87 -8.91
CA TYR A 26 9.19 18.95 -8.59
C TYR A 26 9.02 19.48 -7.16
N THR A 27 7.80 19.53 -6.65
CA THR A 27 7.47 19.97 -5.28
C THR A 27 7.56 18.84 -4.25
N GLY A 28 8.02 17.63 -4.66
CA GLY A 28 8.19 16.48 -3.75
C GLY A 28 6.90 15.75 -3.40
N LYS A 29 5.79 16.02 -4.10
CA LYS A 29 4.54 15.28 -3.98
C LYS A 29 4.53 14.09 -4.93
N ASP A 30 3.81 13.04 -4.58
CA ASP A 30 3.71 11.83 -5.40
C ASP A 30 3.10 12.12 -6.77
N SER A 31 3.63 11.47 -7.81
CA SER A 31 3.07 11.49 -9.15
C SER A 31 1.72 10.81 -9.18
N ILE A 32 0.74 11.41 -9.89
CA ILE A 32 -0.60 10.84 -10.05
C ILE A 32 -0.61 9.76 -11.13
N PHE A 33 0.27 9.86 -12.14
CA PHE A 33 0.27 9.02 -13.33
C PHE A 33 1.52 8.17 -13.53
N PHE A 34 2.67 8.62 -13.02
CA PHE A 34 3.94 7.91 -13.17
C PHE A 34 4.61 7.80 -11.81
N GLY A 35 4.71 6.61 -11.27
CA GLY A 35 5.62 6.35 -10.16
C GLY A 35 7.02 6.91 -10.47
N ASN A 36 7.79 7.31 -9.47
CA ASN A 36 9.09 8.02 -9.58
C ASN A 36 10.20 7.27 -10.36
N ALA A 37 9.91 6.68 -11.50
CA ALA A 37 10.81 5.89 -12.34
C ALA A 37 11.80 6.72 -13.20
N GLY A 38 12.14 7.95 -12.80
CA GLY A 38 12.95 8.83 -13.64
C GLY A 38 14.03 9.62 -12.93
N LYS A 39 14.86 9.00 -12.05
CA LYS A 39 16.11 9.61 -11.57
C LYS A 39 17.20 8.58 -11.28
N GLN A 40 17.55 7.78 -12.25
CA GLN A 40 18.66 6.84 -12.10
C GLN A 40 19.75 6.91 -13.16
N GLU A 41 19.85 8.01 -13.93
CA GLU A 41 20.98 8.20 -14.85
C GLU A 41 21.41 9.66 -14.90
N GLN A 42 22.06 10.17 -13.87
CA GLN A 42 23.01 11.30 -13.99
C GLN A 42 23.54 11.76 -12.61
N THR A 43 24.14 10.88 -11.83
CA THR A 43 25.02 11.32 -10.72
C THR A 43 26.15 10.32 -10.51
N ALA A 44 26.86 9.98 -11.57
CA ALA A 44 28.18 9.37 -11.50
C ALA A 44 29.18 10.34 -12.10
N ALA A 45 29.41 11.49 -11.46
CA ALA A 45 30.66 12.27 -11.55
C ALA A 45 30.58 13.51 -10.64
N LYS A 46 31.51 13.56 -9.70
CA LYS A 46 31.84 14.64 -8.76
C LYS A 46 31.09 14.67 -7.40
N ALA A 47 31.59 13.93 -6.48
CA ALA A 47 31.67 14.34 -5.10
C ALA A 47 33.11 14.05 -4.60
N GLU A 48 33.95 15.07 -4.66
CA GLU A 48 35.20 15.12 -3.92
C GLU A 48 34.91 15.13 -2.42
N GLY A 49 35.68 14.33 -1.68
CA GLY A 49 35.53 13.96 -0.31
C GLY A 49 35.34 15.10 0.69
N LYS A 50 34.27 15.01 1.43
CA LYS A 50 34.24 15.30 2.86
C LYS A 50 34.01 13.99 3.56
N GLY A 51 34.96 13.53 4.35
CA GLY A 51 34.87 12.30 5.13
C GLY A 51 33.62 12.35 6.01
N GLU A 52 32.61 11.53 5.68
CA GLU A 52 31.47 11.29 6.54
C GLU A 52 32.01 10.57 7.79
N GLN A 53 31.86 11.19 8.94
CA GLN A 53 32.09 10.52 10.21
C GLN A 53 31.07 9.38 10.31
N PRO A 54 31.49 8.16 10.72
CA PRO A 54 30.56 7.05 10.87
C PRO A 54 29.48 7.42 11.89
N VAL A 55 28.24 7.52 11.40
CA VAL A 55 27.07 7.80 12.23
C VAL A 55 26.80 6.57 13.10
N SER A 56 26.77 6.75 14.44
CA SER A 56 26.45 5.65 15.36
C SER A 56 25.05 5.10 15.05
N ASP A 57 24.92 3.79 14.84
CA ASP A 57 23.66 3.07 14.64
C ASP A 57 22.91 2.81 15.96
N VAL A 58 23.58 2.94 17.11
CA VAL A 58 22.93 2.96 18.41
C VAL A 58 22.34 4.36 18.65
N PRO A 59 21.02 4.48 18.91
CA PRO A 59 20.40 5.78 19.16
C PRO A 59 20.85 6.35 20.50
N THR A 60 21.02 7.68 20.56
CA THR A 60 21.37 8.41 21.78
C THR A 60 20.13 9.10 22.34
N VAL A 61 20.03 9.15 23.68
CA VAL A 61 18.96 9.88 24.38
C VAL A 61 19.18 11.38 24.21
N SER A 62 18.12 12.15 23.95
CA SER A 62 18.17 13.62 23.83
C SER A 62 18.39 14.26 25.21
N GLY A 63 19.64 14.42 25.62
CA GLY A 63 20.08 15.13 26.82
C GLY A 63 21.51 15.64 26.62
N PRO A 64 22.01 16.63 27.42
CA PRO A 64 23.35 17.11 27.26
C PRO A 64 24.34 16.04 27.74
N VAL A 65 24.87 15.26 26.80
CA VAL A 65 25.95 14.33 27.01
C VAL A 65 27.25 15.01 26.58
N PRO A 66 28.35 14.99 27.39
CA PRO A 66 29.62 15.57 26.97
C PRO A 66 30.13 14.87 25.69
N ALA A 67 30.37 15.66 24.67
CA ALA A 67 31.02 15.20 23.44
C ALA A 67 32.48 14.87 23.78
N ASN A 68 32.79 13.59 24.00
CA ASN A 68 34.09 12.95 23.76
C ASN A 68 34.10 11.54 24.33
N GLN A 69 33.74 10.56 23.54
CA GLN A 69 34.31 9.21 23.70
C GLN A 69 34.32 8.55 22.32
N ALA A 70 35.47 8.60 21.69
CA ALA A 70 35.81 7.71 20.59
C ALA A 70 35.81 6.28 21.14
N ILE A 71 35.06 5.39 20.55
CA ILE A 71 35.02 3.97 20.90
C ILE A 71 36.39 3.36 20.62
N PRO A 72 37.05 2.76 21.60
CA PRO A 72 38.32 2.04 21.36
C PRO A 72 38.07 0.85 20.45
N GLY A 73 39.03 0.64 19.53
CA GLY A 73 39.02 -0.28 18.41
C GLY A 73 38.62 -1.72 18.72
N GLY A 74 38.08 -2.28 17.70
CA GLY A 74 37.85 -3.63 17.28
C GLY A 74 38.25 -4.77 18.23
N GLN A 75 37.25 -5.30 18.93
CA GLN A 75 37.29 -6.73 19.29
C GLN A 75 36.99 -7.51 18.00
N ALA A 76 37.78 -8.60 17.78
CA ALA A 76 37.51 -9.54 16.71
C ALA A 76 36.02 -9.97 16.74
N PRO A 77 35.34 -10.10 15.59
CA PRO A 77 33.92 -10.44 15.57
C PRO A 77 33.70 -11.72 16.37
N ALA A 78 32.95 -11.63 17.45
CA ALA A 78 32.47 -12.78 18.19
C ALA A 78 31.78 -13.72 17.19
N LYS A 79 32.02 -15.04 17.31
CA LYS A 79 31.48 -16.03 16.41
C LYS A 79 29.95 -15.99 16.55
N SER A 80 29.26 -15.42 15.55
CA SER A 80 27.82 -15.33 15.47
C SER A 80 27.23 -16.73 15.29
N GLU A 81 26.16 -17.03 16.02
CA GLU A 81 25.35 -18.23 15.85
C GLU A 81 23.93 -17.83 15.56
N ILE A 82 23.30 -18.50 14.61
CA ILE A 82 21.89 -18.26 14.22
C ILE A 82 21.00 -19.28 14.93
N ILE A 83 20.02 -18.78 15.65
CA ILE A 83 19.01 -19.60 16.34
C ILE A 83 17.71 -19.48 15.57
N THR A 84 17.24 -20.58 15.00
CA THR A 84 15.97 -20.65 14.27
C THR A 84 14.83 -21.03 15.20
N VAL A 85 13.78 -20.22 15.21
CA VAL A 85 12.50 -20.51 15.88
C VAL A 85 11.43 -20.70 14.80
N THR A 86 10.69 -21.82 14.87
CA THR A 86 9.63 -22.15 13.89
C THR A 86 8.28 -22.27 14.58
N THR A 87 7.31 -21.55 14.05
CA THR A 87 5.88 -21.62 14.45
C THR A 87 5.04 -22.13 13.29
N ASP A 88 3.73 -22.09 13.41
CA ASP A 88 2.76 -22.37 12.35
C ASP A 88 2.68 -21.26 11.28
N LEU A 89 3.05 -20.00 11.62
CA LEU A 89 2.98 -18.86 10.71
C LEU A 89 4.32 -18.31 10.28
N VAL A 90 5.35 -18.40 11.13
CA VAL A 90 6.65 -17.76 10.89
C VAL A 90 7.81 -18.69 11.18
N LYS A 91 8.91 -18.49 10.43
CA LYS A 91 10.22 -19.01 10.72
C LYS A 91 11.16 -17.82 10.91
N ALA A 92 11.69 -17.68 12.13
CA ALA A 92 12.53 -16.55 12.52
C ALA A 92 13.95 -17.03 12.81
N ASP A 93 14.95 -16.41 12.19
CA ASP A 93 16.35 -16.60 12.45
C ASP A 93 16.86 -15.43 13.30
N ILE A 94 17.28 -15.71 14.52
CA ILE A 94 17.76 -14.73 15.50
C ILE A 94 19.26 -14.92 15.70
N ASP A 95 20.03 -13.84 15.51
CA ASP A 95 21.46 -13.84 15.69
C ASP A 95 21.84 -13.69 17.17
N THR A 96 22.81 -14.46 17.65
CA THR A 96 23.39 -14.28 19.01
C THR A 96 24.11 -12.95 19.15
N VAL A 97 24.64 -12.38 18.09
CA VAL A 97 25.11 -10.99 18.10
C VAL A 97 23.90 -10.07 18.04
N GLY A 98 23.69 -9.30 19.09
CA GLY A 98 22.57 -8.38 19.23
C GLY A 98 21.27 -9.02 19.71
N GLY A 99 21.12 -10.33 19.61
CA GLY A 99 19.82 -10.97 19.77
C GLY A 99 18.80 -10.36 18.80
N GLU A 100 19.19 -10.09 17.56
CA GLU A 100 18.35 -9.43 16.57
C GLU A 100 17.72 -10.44 15.61
N ILE A 101 16.51 -10.14 15.15
CA ILE A 101 15.85 -10.95 14.13
C ILE A 101 16.43 -10.55 12.77
N ARG A 102 17.24 -11.45 12.18
CA ARG A 102 17.89 -11.23 10.88
C ARG A 102 17.12 -11.74 9.69
N ARG A 103 16.30 -12.77 9.91
CA ARG A 103 15.43 -13.30 8.87
C ARG A 103 14.09 -13.66 9.48
N LEU A 104 13.01 -13.26 8.83
CA LEU A 104 11.64 -13.65 9.16
C LEU A 104 10.92 -14.06 7.90
N GLU A 105 10.56 -15.33 7.83
CA GLU A 105 9.87 -15.94 6.71
C GLU A 105 8.41 -16.23 7.09
N LEU A 106 7.47 -15.86 6.22
CA LEU A 106 6.05 -16.06 6.40
C LEU A 106 5.63 -17.37 5.73
N LEU A 107 5.32 -18.40 6.51
CA LEU A 107 5.09 -19.76 6.00
C LEU A 107 3.80 -19.92 5.19
N GLN A 108 2.82 -19.02 5.39
CA GLN A 108 1.54 -19.05 4.69
C GLN A 108 1.45 -18.07 3.51
N HIS A 109 2.54 -17.33 3.20
CA HIS A 109 2.55 -16.34 2.13
C HIS A 109 3.68 -16.62 1.14
N LYS A 110 3.32 -16.90 -0.12
CA LYS A 110 4.28 -17.14 -1.20
C LYS A 110 4.70 -15.84 -1.89
N GLU A 111 5.92 -15.80 -2.46
CA GLU A 111 6.41 -14.63 -3.22
C GLU A 111 5.55 -14.34 -4.45
N SER A 112 5.14 -15.38 -5.17
CA SER A 112 4.21 -15.32 -6.30
C SER A 112 3.46 -16.64 -6.40
N GLU A 113 2.41 -16.67 -7.22
CA GLU A 113 1.60 -17.88 -7.52
C GLU A 113 2.44 -19.07 -8.00
N HIS A 114 3.47 -18.80 -8.81
CA HIS A 114 4.32 -19.84 -9.40
C HIS A 114 5.62 -20.08 -8.61
N SER A 115 5.77 -19.48 -7.41
CA SER A 115 6.94 -19.64 -6.57
C SER A 115 6.65 -20.56 -5.40
N ASP A 116 7.52 -21.55 -5.20
CA ASP A 116 7.51 -22.36 -3.97
C ASP A 116 8.12 -21.60 -2.78
N LYS A 117 8.74 -20.45 -3.03
CA LYS A 117 9.40 -19.64 -1.99
C LYS A 117 8.39 -18.85 -1.19
N ASN A 118 8.58 -18.86 0.10
CA ASN A 118 7.81 -18.02 1.02
C ASN A 118 8.32 -16.58 1.02
N ILE A 119 7.45 -15.65 1.39
CA ILE A 119 7.85 -14.26 1.60
C ILE A 119 8.79 -14.15 2.79
N VAL A 120 9.90 -13.45 2.58
CA VAL A 120 10.85 -13.07 3.61
C VAL A 120 10.70 -11.59 3.89
N LEU A 121 10.32 -11.22 5.12
CA LEU A 121 10.17 -9.82 5.55
C LEU A 121 11.50 -9.27 6.03
N PHE A 122 12.07 -9.82 7.11
CA PHE A 122 13.44 -9.47 7.51
C PHE A 122 14.43 -10.30 6.70
N ASP A 123 15.48 -9.65 6.23
CA ASP A 123 16.57 -10.28 5.50
C ASP A 123 17.86 -9.48 5.72
N SER A 124 18.98 -10.18 5.87
CA SER A 124 20.30 -9.58 6.02
C SER A 124 21.23 -9.90 4.85
N VAL A 125 20.71 -10.53 3.79
CA VAL A 125 21.48 -10.94 2.61
C VAL A 125 21.39 -9.88 1.52
N ALA A 126 22.56 -9.33 1.16
CA ALA A 126 22.64 -8.34 0.08
C ALA A 126 21.97 -8.83 -1.22
N PRO A 127 21.27 -7.96 -1.98
CA PRO A 127 21.22 -6.49 -1.85
C PRO A 127 20.17 -5.97 -0.86
N ARG A 128 19.43 -6.83 -0.19
CA ARG A 128 18.37 -6.43 0.75
C ARG A 128 18.89 -6.48 2.19
N THR A 129 18.59 -5.42 2.93
CA THR A 129 18.79 -5.37 4.37
C THR A 129 17.53 -4.87 5.04
N TYR A 130 16.95 -5.72 5.90
CA TYR A 130 15.80 -5.34 6.70
C TYR A 130 15.86 -6.08 8.04
N LEU A 131 16.04 -5.35 9.15
CA LEU A 131 16.33 -5.89 10.46
C LEU A 131 15.45 -5.27 11.55
N GLY A 132 15.10 -6.06 12.56
CA GLY A 132 14.46 -5.61 13.79
C GLY A 132 15.45 -5.65 14.95
N GLN A 133 15.82 -4.48 15.47
CA GLN A 133 16.87 -4.34 16.48
C GLN A 133 16.34 -3.73 17.76
N THR A 134 16.79 -4.28 18.90
CA THR A 134 16.51 -3.73 20.24
C THR A 134 17.76 -3.78 21.11
N GLY A 135 17.84 -2.91 22.12
CA GLY A 135 18.94 -2.92 23.06
C GLY A 135 18.85 -1.78 24.06
N LEU A 136 19.89 -1.65 24.89
CA LEU A 136 19.99 -0.56 25.86
C LEU A 136 20.82 0.59 25.29
N THR A 137 20.50 1.79 25.73
CA THR A 137 21.25 3.03 25.46
C THR A 137 21.29 3.90 26.73
N GLY A 138 22.12 4.93 26.73
CA GLY A 138 22.37 5.79 27.91
C GLY A 138 23.63 5.43 28.71
N GLY A 139 24.43 4.48 28.24
CA GLY A 139 25.68 4.03 28.82
C GLY A 139 26.31 2.91 27.99
N GLU A 140 27.40 2.34 28.49
CA GLU A 140 28.03 1.16 27.88
C GLU A 140 27.28 -0.11 28.30
N TYR A 141 26.06 -0.25 27.81
CA TYR A 141 25.14 -1.34 28.12
C TYR A 141 25.00 -2.32 26.94
N PRO A 142 24.50 -3.56 27.22
CA PRO A 142 24.21 -4.52 26.15
C PRO A 142 23.23 -3.94 25.09
N ASN A 143 23.63 -4.06 23.84
CA ASN A 143 22.86 -3.54 22.69
C ASN A 143 22.90 -4.51 21.50
N HIS A 144 22.48 -4.09 20.33
CA HIS A 144 22.43 -4.95 19.13
C HIS A 144 23.83 -5.34 18.58
N ARG A 145 24.92 -4.92 19.20
CA ARG A 145 26.32 -5.35 18.90
C ARG A 145 26.89 -6.31 19.93
N SER A 146 26.21 -6.49 21.06
CA SER A 146 26.67 -7.36 22.15
C SER A 146 26.37 -8.82 21.83
N LEU A 147 27.25 -9.72 22.27
CA LEU A 147 27.03 -11.17 22.15
C LEU A 147 26.11 -11.65 23.27
N PHE A 148 25.01 -12.28 22.90
CA PHE A 148 24.05 -12.89 23.82
C PHE A 148 24.28 -14.39 23.94
N LYS A 149 24.19 -14.91 25.15
CA LYS A 149 24.11 -16.33 25.44
C LYS A 149 22.67 -16.79 25.37
N VAL A 150 22.44 -17.94 24.76
CA VAL A 150 21.10 -18.50 24.56
C VAL A 150 20.81 -19.53 25.64
N ALA A 151 19.67 -19.39 26.31
CA ALA A 151 19.20 -20.39 27.26
C ALA A 151 18.69 -21.64 26.52
N PRO A 152 18.87 -22.85 27.10
CA PRO A 152 18.31 -24.06 26.52
C PRO A 152 16.76 -24.00 26.49
N GLY A 153 16.15 -24.61 25.47
CA GLY A 153 14.70 -24.66 25.32
C GLY A 153 14.29 -25.16 23.94
N THR A 154 13.01 -25.44 23.75
CA THR A 154 12.42 -25.82 22.45
C THR A 154 12.43 -24.64 21.51
N ARG A 155 12.66 -24.93 20.21
CA ARG A 155 12.71 -23.94 19.13
C ARG A 155 11.61 -24.13 18.10
N GLU A 156 10.89 -25.22 18.21
CA GLU A 156 9.75 -25.54 17.37
C GLU A 156 8.47 -25.56 18.21
N MET A 157 7.41 -24.98 17.69
CA MET A 157 6.14 -24.86 18.40
C MET A 157 5.46 -26.22 18.60
N GLY A 158 5.62 -27.17 17.64
CA GLY A 158 4.97 -28.47 17.70
C GLY A 158 3.47 -28.34 17.99
N ASP A 159 2.96 -29.08 18.97
CA ASP A 159 1.56 -29.00 19.42
C ASP A 159 1.30 -27.92 20.50
N GLY A 160 2.34 -27.22 20.96
CA GLY A 160 2.24 -26.16 21.97
C GLY A 160 1.58 -24.89 21.43
N ASN A 161 1.11 -24.05 22.34
CA ASN A 161 0.51 -22.75 21.98
C ASN A 161 1.54 -21.61 21.95
N GLN A 162 2.71 -21.81 22.55
CA GLN A 162 3.77 -20.80 22.63
C GLN A 162 5.16 -21.44 22.58
N VAL A 163 6.10 -20.71 22.00
CA VAL A 163 7.55 -20.99 22.04
C VAL A 163 8.27 -19.77 22.58
N GLN A 164 9.23 -19.97 23.46
CA GLN A 164 10.05 -18.89 24.02
C GLN A 164 11.53 -19.09 23.69
N LEU A 165 12.18 -17.98 23.32
CA LEU A 165 13.62 -17.88 23.19
C LEU A 165 14.12 -16.86 24.22
N VAL A 166 14.96 -17.32 25.16
CA VAL A 166 15.58 -16.47 26.17
C VAL A 166 17.07 -16.30 25.85
N MET A 167 17.50 -15.05 25.83
CA MET A 167 18.89 -14.67 25.51
C MET A 167 19.38 -13.63 26.53
N GLU A 168 20.61 -13.74 26.98
CA GLU A 168 21.20 -12.82 27.97
C GLU A 168 22.56 -12.30 27.54
N ALA A 169 22.84 -11.04 27.84
CA ALA A 169 24.15 -10.42 27.71
C ALA A 169 24.42 -9.54 28.91
N GLU A 170 25.69 -9.46 29.31
CA GLU A 170 26.15 -8.61 30.41
C GLU A 170 27.34 -7.76 29.95
N GLN A 171 27.28 -6.46 30.24
CA GLN A 171 28.35 -5.51 29.93
C GLN A 171 28.43 -4.48 31.05
N GLN A 172 29.63 -4.25 31.57
CA GLN A 172 29.92 -3.30 32.67
C GLN A 172 29.01 -3.50 33.91
N GLY A 173 28.68 -4.76 34.26
CA GLY A 173 27.80 -5.06 35.39
C GLY A 173 26.33 -4.80 35.15
N VAL A 174 25.91 -4.46 33.94
CA VAL A 174 24.50 -4.38 33.54
C VAL A 174 24.14 -5.59 32.69
N LYS A 175 23.19 -6.39 33.18
CA LYS A 175 22.71 -7.58 32.47
C LYS A 175 21.38 -7.26 31.79
N LEU A 176 21.25 -7.59 30.50
CA LEU A 176 20.04 -7.56 29.73
C LEU A 176 19.61 -8.97 29.38
N VAL A 177 18.40 -9.34 29.78
CA VAL A 177 17.74 -10.58 29.35
C VAL A 177 16.64 -10.24 28.38
N LYS A 178 16.70 -10.78 27.16
CA LYS A 178 15.66 -10.68 26.15
C LYS A 178 14.88 -11.98 26.08
N THR A 179 13.57 -11.93 26.27
CA THR A 179 12.67 -13.07 26.12
C THR A 179 11.75 -12.80 24.94
N TYR A 180 11.91 -13.57 23.86
CA TYR A 180 11.02 -13.57 22.71
C TYR A 180 9.95 -14.64 22.93
N THR A 181 8.66 -14.25 22.86
CA THR A 181 7.53 -15.16 22.98
C THR A 181 6.75 -15.16 21.67
N PHE A 182 6.69 -16.30 21.03
CA PHE A 182 5.91 -16.55 19.82
C PHE A 182 4.64 -17.31 20.19
N THR A 183 3.49 -16.85 19.70
CA THR A 183 2.19 -17.45 19.99
C THR A 183 1.61 -18.07 18.71
N ARG A 184 0.93 -19.22 18.84
CA ARG A 184 0.26 -19.92 17.72
C ARG A 184 -0.77 -19.02 17.05
N ASN A 185 -0.83 -19.08 15.72
CA ASN A 185 -1.73 -18.30 14.87
C ASN A 185 -1.60 -16.78 15.06
N ASP A 186 -0.39 -16.30 15.41
CA ASP A 186 -0.13 -14.87 15.63
C ASP A 186 1.17 -14.43 14.96
N TYR A 187 1.15 -13.26 14.32
CA TYR A 187 2.34 -12.60 13.77
C TYR A 187 3.00 -11.64 14.77
N ARG A 188 2.42 -11.50 15.97
CA ARG A 188 3.01 -10.75 17.07
C ARG A 188 4.08 -11.60 17.76
N ILE A 189 5.22 -10.98 18.04
CA ILE A 189 6.32 -11.52 18.81
C ILE A 189 6.46 -10.62 20.02
N ASP A 190 6.09 -11.10 21.19
CA ASP A 190 6.28 -10.34 22.42
C ASP A 190 7.73 -10.39 22.84
N ILE A 191 8.31 -9.23 23.16
CA ILE A 191 9.72 -9.08 23.55
C ILE A 191 9.77 -8.44 24.93
N LYS A 192 10.22 -9.19 25.91
CA LYS A 192 10.47 -8.70 27.27
C LYS A 192 11.95 -8.38 27.42
N HIS A 193 12.25 -7.20 27.94
CA HIS A 193 13.59 -6.75 28.29
C HIS A 193 13.69 -6.66 29.80
N ASP A 194 14.35 -7.63 30.46
CA ASP A 194 14.65 -7.57 31.88
C ASP A 194 16.08 -7.01 32.07
N ILE A 195 16.19 -5.89 32.77
CA ILE A 195 17.42 -5.14 32.97
C ILE A 195 17.82 -5.26 34.42
N VAL A 196 18.94 -5.94 34.70
CA VAL A 196 19.46 -6.18 36.04
C VAL A 196 20.68 -5.29 36.26
N ASN A 197 20.66 -4.52 37.33
CA ASN A 197 21.80 -3.69 37.72
C ASN A 197 22.69 -4.45 38.74
N ASN A 198 23.75 -5.07 38.24
CA ASN A 198 24.78 -5.72 39.07
C ASN A 198 25.93 -4.76 39.43
N THR A 199 25.78 -3.45 39.17
CA THR A 199 26.79 -2.44 39.56
C THR A 199 26.56 -1.95 40.99
N ASN A 200 27.51 -1.18 41.51
CA ASN A 200 27.42 -0.60 42.86
C ASN A 200 26.73 0.79 42.89
N ALA A 201 26.23 1.28 41.76
CA ALA A 201 25.59 2.60 41.63
C ALA A 201 24.24 2.50 40.88
N PRO A 202 23.29 3.42 41.13
CA PRO A 202 22.08 3.50 40.33
C PRO A 202 22.40 3.79 38.86
N ILE A 203 21.66 3.15 37.94
CA ILE A 203 21.77 3.35 36.50
C ILE A 203 20.43 3.86 35.94
N THR A 204 20.45 4.58 34.80
CA THR A 204 19.26 5.13 34.13
C THR A 204 19.24 4.73 32.65
N PRO A 205 19.10 3.43 32.35
CA PRO A 205 19.09 2.96 30.97
C PRO A 205 17.77 3.33 30.26
N SER A 206 17.83 3.40 28.95
CA SER A 206 16.66 3.41 28.08
C SER A 206 16.72 2.21 27.13
N VAL A 207 15.55 1.64 26.82
CA VAL A 207 15.43 0.61 25.78
C VAL A 207 15.13 1.30 24.46
N TYR A 208 15.91 1.02 23.43
CA TYR A 208 15.56 1.40 22.07
C TYR A 208 15.06 0.20 21.30
N MET A 209 14.14 0.49 20.38
CA MET A 209 13.61 -0.43 19.38
C MET A 209 13.66 0.28 18.04
N GLN A 210 14.26 -0.36 17.03
CA GLN A 210 14.37 0.23 15.70
C GLN A 210 14.22 -0.81 14.60
N LEU A 211 13.66 -0.36 13.48
CA LEU A 211 13.61 -1.08 12.22
C LEU A 211 14.59 -0.44 11.26
N VAL A 212 15.54 -1.22 10.78
CA VAL A 212 16.58 -0.78 9.86
C VAL A 212 16.33 -1.41 8.51
N ARG A 213 16.33 -0.59 7.44
CA ARG A 213 16.05 -1.09 6.09
C ARG A 213 16.82 -0.32 5.03
N ASP A 214 17.15 -1.02 3.91
CA ASP A 214 17.56 -0.39 2.66
C ASP A 214 16.41 0.42 2.04
N GLY A 215 16.73 1.48 1.30
CA GLY A 215 15.78 2.31 0.57
C GLY A 215 15.33 1.71 -0.76
N GLY A 216 15.71 0.46 -1.03
CA GLY A 216 15.37 -0.25 -2.26
C GLY A 216 13.86 -0.30 -2.48
N LYS A 217 13.42 0.12 -3.65
CA LYS A 217 12.02 0.01 -4.03
C LYS A 217 11.67 -1.43 -4.31
N LEU A 218 10.57 -1.90 -3.72
CA LEU A 218 9.94 -3.14 -4.16
C LEU A 218 9.50 -2.97 -5.62
N ALA A 219 9.47 -4.06 -6.39
CA ALA A 219 9.00 -4.01 -7.77
C ALA A 219 7.58 -3.42 -7.81
N GLU A 220 7.47 -2.21 -8.34
CA GLU A 220 6.20 -1.49 -8.48
C GLU A 220 5.65 -1.73 -9.89
N SER A 221 4.32 -1.77 -10.00
CA SER A 221 3.66 -1.75 -11.31
C SER A 221 3.80 -0.37 -11.94
N MET A 222 3.84 -0.31 -13.28
CA MET A 222 3.81 0.95 -14.02
C MET A 222 2.59 1.83 -13.69
N PHE A 223 1.50 1.22 -13.23
CA PHE A 223 0.20 1.89 -13.05
C PHE A 223 -0.13 2.23 -11.60
N TYR A 224 0.67 1.78 -10.64
CA TYR A 224 0.47 2.12 -9.23
C TYR A 224 1.78 2.12 -8.45
N SER A 225 1.87 3.04 -7.52
CA SER A 225 2.92 3.11 -6.51
C SER A 225 2.27 3.01 -5.14
N THR A 226 2.76 2.11 -4.32
CA THR A 226 2.32 1.95 -2.93
C THR A 226 3.38 2.50 -1.99
N PHE A 227 2.94 3.04 -0.85
CA PHE A 227 3.88 3.56 0.12
C PHE A 227 4.76 2.43 0.66
N THR A 228 6.08 2.65 0.59
CA THR A 228 7.09 1.84 1.26
C THR A 228 8.00 2.78 2.02
N GLY A 229 8.06 2.61 3.34
CA GLY A 229 8.89 3.48 4.17
C GLY A 229 8.50 3.48 5.64
N PRO A 230 9.24 4.27 6.44
CA PRO A 230 8.97 4.50 7.84
C PRO A 230 7.61 5.14 8.12
N ALA A 231 7.02 4.80 9.25
CA ALA A 231 5.85 5.47 9.78
C ALA A 231 5.90 5.57 11.31
N VAL A 232 5.31 6.62 11.84
CA VAL A 232 5.16 6.84 13.29
C VAL A 232 3.68 7.12 13.56
N TYR A 233 3.16 6.57 14.63
CA TYR A 233 1.81 6.84 15.11
C TYR A 233 1.82 7.29 16.56
N THR A 234 1.02 8.30 16.86
CA THR A 234 0.66 8.69 18.23
C THR A 234 -0.82 9.10 18.27
N ASN A 235 -1.43 9.10 19.43
CA ASN A 235 -2.82 9.54 19.55
C ASN A 235 -3.01 11.02 19.21
N ALA A 236 -1.99 11.85 19.40
CA ALA A 236 -2.05 13.28 19.11
C ALA A 236 -1.96 13.57 17.60
N GLU A 237 -0.92 13.04 16.94
CA GLU A 237 -0.58 13.38 15.55
C GLU A 237 -1.05 12.32 14.55
N LYS A 238 -1.66 11.23 15.05
CA LYS A 238 -2.13 10.11 14.24
C LYS A 238 -1.00 9.48 13.40
N PHE A 239 -1.34 8.93 12.27
CA PHE A 239 -0.43 8.19 11.40
C PHE A 239 0.38 9.14 10.50
N GLN A 240 1.69 9.18 10.69
CA GLN A 240 2.63 10.01 9.95
C GLN A 240 3.54 9.13 9.09
N LYS A 241 3.47 9.27 7.78
CA LYS A 241 4.35 8.61 6.82
C LYS A 241 5.62 9.41 6.62
N VAL A 242 6.77 8.75 6.64
CA VAL A 242 8.07 9.36 6.37
C VAL A 242 8.69 8.69 5.15
N THR A 243 9.11 9.47 4.15
CA THR A 243 9.74 8.90 2.96
C THR A 243 11.26 8.80 3.15
N PHE A 244 11.89 7.80 2.52
CA PHE A 244 13.35 7.68 2.53
C PHE A 244 14.03 8.93 1.95
N ASP A 245 13.43 9.55 0.92
CA ASP A 245 13.91 10.80 0.33
C ASP A 245 13.87 11.98 1.32
N SER A 246 12.86 12.05 2.19
CA SER A 246 12.79 13.10 3.23
C SER A 246 13.87 12.91 4.29
N ILE A 247 14.15 11.65 4.69
CA ILE A 247 15.24 11.34 5.61
C ILE A 247 16.59 11.67 4.98
N GLU A 248 16.80 11.30 3.71
CA GLU A 248 18.01 11.59 2.95
C GLU A 248 18.32 13.09 2.91
N LYS A 249 17.28 13.91 2.77
CA LYS A 249 17.38 15.38 2.71
C LYS A 249 17.36 16.06 4.08
N GLY A 250 17.24 15.32 5.18
CA GLY A 250 17.08 15.88 6.54
C GLY A 250 15.82 16.74 6.69
N LYS A 251 14.74 16.38 5.96
CA LYS A 251 13.43 17.06 5.95
C LYS A 251 12.31 16.15 6.45
N ASP A 252 12.65 15.15 7.26
CA ASP A 252 11.71 14.23 7.85
C ASP A 252 10.88 14.91 8.94
N GLU A 253 9.59 15.06 8.67
CA GLU A 253 8.62 15.64 9.60
C GLU A 253 7.82 14.52 10.26
N HIS A 254 7.98 14.36 11.55
CA HIS A 254 7.17 13.50 12.41
C HIS A 254 7.31 13.95 13.86
N ILE A 255 6.39 13.52 14.73
CA ILE A 255 6.48 13.80 16.15
C ILE A 255 7.77 13.20 16.73
N LYS A 256 8.49 13.97 17.54
CA LYS A 256 9.76 13.55 18.14
C LYS A 256 9.59 13.01 19.56
N LYS A 257 8.52 13.38 20.28
CA LYS A 257 8.24 12.94 21.66
C LYS A 257 6.74 12.73 21.88
N ALA A 258 6.39 11.62 22.52
CA ALA A 258 5.03 11.35 22.99
C ALA A 258 5.07 10.33 24.14
N ASN A 259 3.93 10.11 24.80
CA ASN A 259 3.82 9.11 25.87
C ASN A 259 3.22 7.78 25.34
N ASP A 260 2.74 7.76 24.10
CA ASP A 260 2.04 6.65 23.49
C ASP A 260 2.53 6.45 22.05
N GLY A 261 2.02 5.43 21.40
CA GLY A 261 2.21 5.21 19.97
C GLY A 261 3.23 4.11 19.63
N TRP A 262 3.50 4.00 18.34
CA TRP A 262 4.33 2.94 17.76
C TRP A 262 5.10 3.44 16.53
N ILE A 263 6.12 2.67 16.16
CA ILE A 263 6.88 2.87 14.93
C ILE A 263 6.65 1.70 13.98
N ALA A 264 6.69 1.95 12.68
CA ALA A 264 6.57 0.90 11.67
C ALA A 264 7.45 1.14 10.46
N MET A 265 7.74 0.05 9.74
CA MET A 265 8.21 0.03 8.37
C MET A 265 7.11 -0.60 7.52
N VAL A 266 6.44 0.22 6.73
CA VAL A 266 5.31 -0.18 5.89
C VAL A 266 5.82 -0.64 4.53
N GLN A 267 5.23 -1.70 4.00
CA GLN A 267 5.40 -2.20 2.65
C GLN A 267 4.02 -2.40 2.02
N HIS A 268 3.94 -2.74 0.74
CA HIS A 268 2.65 -2.85 0.03
C HIS A 268 1.60 -3.70 0.79
N TYR A 269 1.91 -4.98 1.06
CA TYR A 269 0.99 -5.93 1.70
C TYR A 269 1.39 -6.30 3.13
N PHE A 270 2.56 -5.86 3.57
CA PHE A 270 3.16 -6.28 4.82
C PHE A 270 3.61 -5.08 5.64
N VAL A 271 3.71 -5.28 6.93
CA VAL A 271 4.22 -4.27 7.85
C VAL A 271 4.98 -4.93 8.97
N SER A 272 6.09 -4.30 9.40
CA SER A 272 6.70 -4.61 10.68
C SER A 272 6.63 -3.38 11.58
N ALA A 273 6.32 -3.57 12.86
CA ALA A 273 6.14 -2.48 13.80
C ALA A 273 6.58 -2.87 15.21
N PHE A 274 7.23 -1.94 15.92
CA PHE A 274 7.43 -2.05 17.35
C PHE A 274 6.37 -1.24 18.10
N VAL A 275 5.68 -1.89 19.02
CA VAL A 275 4.66 -1.33 19.91
C VAL A 275 5.14 -1.49 21.36
N PRO A 276 5.74 -0.46 21.99
CA PRO A 276 6.09 -0.50 23.39
C PRO A 276 4.85 -0.56 24.28
N LYS A 277 4.84 -1.49 25.26
CA LYS A 277 3.75 -1.65 26.25
C LYS A 277 3.98 -0.80 27.50
N SER A 278 4.19 0.51 27.30
CA SER A 278 4.48 1.46 28.37
C SER A 278 3.88 2.81 28.04
N ASP A 279 3.34 3.51 29.05
CA ASP A 279 2.84 4.88 28.93
C ASP A 279 3.93 5.91 29.31
N GLN A 280 5.20 5.51 29.34
CA GLN A 280 6.31 6.41 29.63
C GLN A 280 6.59 7.33 28.44
N PRO A 281 7.01 8.58 28.72
CA PRO A 281 7.49 9.50 27.69
C PRO A 281 8.61 8.84 26.89
N ARG A 282 8.52 8.91 25.57
CA ARG A 282 9.49 8.28 24.66
C ARG A 282 9.86 9.20 23.52
N ASP A 283 11.07 9.03 23.02
CA ASP A 283 11.55 9.75 21.84
C ASP A 283 11.31 8.89 20.58
N TYR A 284 10.94 9.55 19.48
CA TYR A 284 10.82 8.96 18.15
C TYR A 284 11.87 9.55 17.22
N PHE A 285 12.47 8.71 16.39
CA PHE A 285 13.47 9.16 15.45
C PHE A 285 13.37 8.42 14.11
N THR A 286 13.77 9.12 13.07
CA THR A 286 14.16 8.55 11.78
C THR A 286 15.59 8.98 11.48
N LYS A 287 16.39 8.12 10.86
CA LYS A 287 17.81 8.38 10.67
C LYS A 287 18.36 7.67 9.43
N LYS A 288 19.26 8.34 8.73
CA LYS A 288 20.13 7.71 7.74
C LYS A 288 21.35 7.12 8.49
N LEU A 289 21.59 5.82 8.35
CA LEU A 289 22.70 5.13 8.99
C LEU A 289 23.92 5.01 8.08
N ALA A 290 23.69 4.75 6.80
CA ALA A 290 24.71 4.61 5.77
C ALA A 290 24.09 4.94 4.40
N THR A 291 24.89 4.84 3.34
CA THR A 291 24.38 4.96 1.95
C THR A 291 23.25 3.95 1.76
N ASP A 292 22.07 4.45 1.37
CA ASP A 292 20.85 3.66 1.13
C ASP A 292 20.37 2.82 2.34
N MET A 293 20.72 3.23 3.58
CA MET A 293 20.31 2.56 4.81
C MET A 293 19.61 3.52 5.75
N TYR A 294 18.39 3.20 6.17
CA TYR A 294 17.53 4.05 6.97
C TYR A 294 16.98 3.30 8.18
N ALA A 295 16.81 4.04 9.28
CA ALA A 295 16.20 3.54 10.50
C ALA A 295 15.00 4.37 10.91
N VAL A 296 13.99 3.72 11.47
CA VAL A 296 12.93 4.32 12.27
C VAL A 296 12.94 3.66 13.64
N GLY A 297 12.85 4.44 14.70
CA GLY A 297 12.95 3.88 16.04
C GLY A 297 12.30 4.71 17.12
N THR A 298 12.22 4.10 18.29
CA THR A 298 11.77 4.74 19.53
C THR A 298 12.73 4.42 20.68
N VAL A 299 12.88 5.35 21.60
CA VAL A 299 13.69 5.21 22.81
C VAL A 299 12.81 5.42 24.02
N VAL A 300 12.68 4.41 24.87
CA VAL A 300 11.81 4.39 26.06
C VAL A 300 12.66 4.35 27.32
N PRO A 301 12.62 5.38 28.18
CA PRO A 301 13.33 5.37 29.47
C PRO A 301 12.76 4.29 30.40
N VAL A 302 13.62 3.58 31.10
CA VAL A 302 13.20 2.57 32.10
C VAL A 302 13.17 3.19 33.53
N GLY A 303 13.72 4.40 33.65
CA GLY A 303 13.89 5.06 34.92
C GLY A 303 15.14 4.57 35.69
N SER A 304 15.32 5.04 36.91
CA SER A 304 16.49 4.66 37.76
C SER A 304 16.33 3.24 38.27
N ILE A 305 17.40 2.44 38.15
CA ILE A 305 17.48 1.06 38.64
C ILE A 305 18.58 1.04 39.73
N ALA A 306 18.20 0.74 40.98
CA ALA A 306 19.17 0.67 42.10
C ALA A 306 20.08 -0.56 41.96
N PRO A 307 21.24 -0.58 42.65
CA PRO A 307 22.09 -1.78 42.72
C PRO A 307 21.32 -3.02 43.16
N GLY A 308 21.45 -4.12 42.42
CA GLY A 308 20.73 -5.37 42.64
C GLY A 308 19.28 -5.40 42.22
N GLU A 309 18.71 -4.27 41.76
CA GLU A 309 17.33 -4.18 41.28
C GLU A 309 17.21 -4.66 39.82
N THR A 310 16.04 -5.21 39.48
CA THR A 310 15.64 -5.56 38.11
C THR A 310 14.41 -4.76 37.70
N LYS A 311 14.46 -4.16 36.53
CA LYS A 311 13.28 -3.55 35.88
C LYS A 311 13.03 -4.16 34.52
N SER A 312 11.76 -4.24 34.16
CA SER A 312 11.32 -4.84 32.88
C SER A 312 10.67 -3.78 31.99
N LEU A 313 10.85 -3.94 30.68
CA LEU A 313 10.10 -3.22 29.67
C LEU A 313 9.64 -4.22 28.61
N ASP A 314 8.33 -4.22 28.38
CA ASP A 314 7.68 -5.09 27.40
C ASP A 314 7.38 -4.34 26.11
N ALA A 315 7.52 -5.01 24.98
CA ALA A 315 7.14 -4.52 23.67
C ALA A 315 6.59 -5.66 22.82
N THR A 316 5.79 -5.33 21.84
CA THR A 316 5.38 -6.26 20.80
C THR A 316 6.04 -5.85 19.48
N LEU A 317 6.68 -6.79 18.81
CA LEU A 317 7.02 -6.70 17.41
C LEU A 317 5.92 -7.41 16.61
N PHE A 318 5.14 -6.65 15.84
CA PHE A 318 4.31 -7.22 14.79
C PHE A 318 5.13 -7.29 13.50
N SER A 319 5.12 -8.43 12.81
CA SER A 319 5.74 -8.54 11.49
C SER A 319 4.97 -9.55 10.65
N GLY A 320 4.12 -9.03 9.76
CA GLY A 320 3.19 -9.88 9.04
C GLY A 320 2.35 -9.14 7.99
N PRO A 321 1.32 -9.83 7.47
CA PRO A 321 0.42 -9.27 6.46
C PRO A 321 -0.48 -8.18 7.04
N GLN A 322 -0.86 -7.21 6.19
CA GLN A 322 -1.84 -6.17 6.53
C GLN A 322 -3.28 -6.70 6.42
N GLU A 323 -3.56 -7.81 7.11
CA GLU A 323 -4.91 -8.36 7.21
C GLU A 323 -5.75 -7.53 8.17
N SER A 324 -6.86 -6.98 7.70
CA SER A 324 -7.69 -6.06 8.50
C SER A 324 -8.19 -6.69 9.80
N SER A 325 -8.51 -7.98 9.81
CA SER A 325 -8.94 -8.72 11.01
C SER A 325 -7.87 -8.83 12.10
N ARG A 326 -6.60 -8.62 11.76
CA ARG A 326 -5.47 -8.74 12.69
C ARG A 326 -4.93 -7.38 13.12
N LEU A 327 -5.04 -6.35 12.24
CA LEU A 327 -4.44 -5.04 12.50
C LEU A 327 -5.08 -4.33 13.70
N ASP A 328 -6.39 -4.45 13.88
CA ASP A 328 -7.12 -3.79 14.96
C ASP A 328 -6.68 -4.29 16.35
N ASP A 329 -6.19 -5.54 16.44
CA ASP A 329 -5.74 -6.17 17.69
C ASP A 329 -4.27 -5.88 18.02
N VAL A 330 -3.50 -5.24 17.13
CA VAL A 330 -2.07 -4.96 17.35
C VAL A 330 -1.89 -3.73 18.24
N ALA A 331 -2.46 -2.61 17.84
CA ALA A 331 -2.39 -1.34 18.57
C ALA A 331 -3.43 -0.36 18.05
N THR A 332 -3.75 0.66 18.86
CA THR A 332 -4.63 1.75 18.45
C THR A 332 -4.12 2.42 17.17
N GLY A 333 -5.01 2.54 16.16
CA GLY A 333 -4.71 3.18 14.88
C GLY A 333 -3.77 2.37 13.98
N PHE A 334 -3.52 1.10 14.29
CA PHE A 334 -2.64 0.27 13.46
C PHE A 334 -3.29 -0.11 12.12
N ASP A 335 -4.62 -0.08 12.02
CA ASP A 335 -5.40 -0.20 10.78
C ASP A 335 -5.04 0.86 9.73
N LEU A 336 -4.47 2.01 10.15
CA LEU A 336 -4.06 3.11 9.28
C LEU A 336 -2.84 2.78 8.41
N VAL A 337 -2.10 1.69 8.70
CA VAL A 337 -1.01 1.21 7.83
C VAL A 337 -1.54 0.78 6.46
N LYS A 338 -2.81 0.32 6.39
CA LYS A 338 -3.50 -0.06 5.16
C LYS A 338 -3.98 1.20 4.43
N ASP A 339 -3.29 1.55 3.37
CA ASP A 339 -3.48 2.80 2.65
C ASP A 339 -4.52 2.68 1.54
N TYR A 340 -5.70 3.25 1.75
CA TYR A 340 -6.75 3.36 0.74
C TYR A 340 -6.75 4.71 0.00
N GLY A 341 -5.69 5.50 0.13
CA GLY A 341 -5.57 6.81 -0.49
C GLY A 341 -6.59 7.84 0.04
N TRP A 342 -6.80 8.90 -0.72
CA TRP A 342 -7.68 10.01 -0.34
C TRP A 342 -9.17 9.65 -0.30
N LEU A 343 -9.58 8.55 -0.93
CA LEU A 343 -10.97 8.04 -0.90
C LEU A 343 -11.24 7.03 0.23
N THR A 344 -10.43 7.00 1.27
CA THR A 344 -10.58 6.09 2.43
C THR A 344 -11.99 6.09 3.00
N ILE A 345 -12.67 7.26 3.01
CA ILE A 345 -14.06 7.39 3.51
C ILE A 345 -15.06 6.53 2.71
N ILE A 346 -14.79 6.23 1.44
CA ILE A 346 -15.61 5.36 0.59
C ILE A 346 -15.03 3.94 0.56
N ALA A 347 -13.71 3.82 0.53
CA ALA A 347 -13.02 2.53 0.42
C ALA A 347 -13.23 1.64 1.66
N ARG A 348 -13.18 2.19 2.89
CA ARG A 348 -13.42 1.43 4.12
C ARG A 348 -14.81 0.77 4.18
N PRO A 349 -15.94 1.48 3.94
CA PRO A 349 -17.25 0.86 3.87
C PRO A 349 -17.37 -0.20 2.77
N ILE A 350 -16.73 0.01 1.62
CA ILE A 350 -16.70 -0.98 0.54
C ILE A 350 -15.97 -2.24 1.02
N PHE A 351 -14.80 -2.11 1.62
CA PHE A 351 -14.04 -3.25 2.10
C PHE A 351 -14.75 -3.97 3.24
N TRP A 352 -15.35 -3.23 4.18
CA TRP A 352 -16.19 -3.80 5.23
C TRP A 352 -17.34 -4.65 4.65
N ALA A 353 -18.05 -4.14 3.65
CA ALA A 353 -19.08 -4.90 2.96
C ALA A 353 -18.52 -6.15 2.27
N MET A 354 -17.34 -6.03 1.62
CA MET A 354 -16.65 -7.17 1.01
C MET A 354 -16.33 -8.26 2.02
N GLN A 355 -15.82 -7.92 3.20
CA GLN A 355 -15.51 -8.89 4.27
C GLN A 355 -16.74 -9.66 4.72
N HIS A 356 -17.88 -8.96 4.91
CA HIS A 356 -19.14 -9.60 5.33
C HIS A 356 -19.72 -10.50 4.23
N ILE A 357 -19.65 -10.07 2.97
CA ILE A 357 -20.06 -10.91 1.83
C ILE A 357 -19.14 -12.13 1.70
N HIS A 358 -17.84 -11.94 1.87
CA HIS A 358 -16.86 -13.02 1.82
C HIS A 358 -17.07 -14.05 2.93
N ALA A 359 -17.41 -13.62 4.13
CA ALA A 359 -17.71 -14.51 5.26
C ALA A 359 -18.86 -15.50 4.94
N VAL A 360 -19.78 -15.12 4.03
CA VAL A 360 -20.89 -15.96 3.58
C VAL A 360 -20.51 -16.80 2.35
N LEU A 361 -19.82 -16.20 1.38
CA LEU A 361 -19.54 -16.84 0.08
C LEU A 361 -18.24 -17.65 0.06
N GLY A 362 -17.30 -17.38 0.97
CA GLY A 362 -16.01 -18.07 1.10
C GLY A 362 -15.05 -17.90 -0.07
N ASN A 363 -15.35 -17.03 -1.05
CA ASN A 363 -14.52 -16.81 -2.23
C ASN A 363 -14.54 -15.35 -2.68
N TRP A 364 -13.36 -14.75 -2.88
CA TRP A 364 -13.23 -13.34 -3.20
C TRP A 364 -13.76 -12.95 -4.59
N GLY A 365 -13.64 -13.83 -5.59
CA GLY A 365 -14.19 -13.54 -6.92
C GLY A 365 -15.73 -13.43 -6.89
N TRP A 366 -16.41 -14.36 -6.22
CA TRP A 366 -17.86 -14.27 -6.00
C TRP A 366 -18.24 -13.08 -5.12
N THR A 367 -17.39 -12.72 -4.16
CA THR A 367 -17.56 -11.52 -3.32
C THR A 367 -17.56 -10.24 -4.17
N ILE A 368 -16.62 -10.10 -5.12
CA ILE A 368 -16.54 -8.95 -6.04
C ILE A 368 -17.82 -8.87 -6.89
N ILE A 369 -18.30 -10.00 -7.39
CA ILE A 369 -19.54 -10.06 -8.18
C ILE A 369 -20.75 -9.63 -7.34
N ALA A 370 -20.90 -10.20 -6.14
CA ALA A 370 -22.01 -9.87 -5.24
C ALA A 370 -21.99 -8.40 -4.80
N LEU A 371 -20.81 -7.86 -4.47
CA LEU A 371 -20.63 -6.44 -4.17
C LEU A 371 -21.04 -5.57 -5.36
N THR A 372 -20.65 -5.95 -6.58
CA THR A 372 -21.01 -5.21 -7.80
C THR A 372 -22.52 -5.16 -7.99
N VAL A 373 -23.20 -6.28 -7.77
CA VAL A 373 -24.67 -6.35 -7.80
C VAL A 373 -25.27 -5.45 -6.73
N LEU A 374 -24.75 -5.48 -5.49
CA LEU A 374 -25.24 -4.64 -4.39
C LEU A 374 -25.09 -3.14 -4.72
N ILE A 375 -23.93 -2.72 -5.21
CA ILE A 375 -23.68 -1.33 -5.63
C ILE A 375 -24.66 -0.93 -6.75
N LYS A 376 -24.89 -1.81 -7.74
CA LYS A 376 -25.84 -1.58 -8.81
C LYS A 376 -27.29 -1.45 -8.32
N LEU A 377 -27.68 -2.23 -7.33
CA LEU A 377 -29.01 -2.12 -6.72
C LEU A 377 -29.19 -0.79 -5.98
N ILE A 378 -28.18 -0.36 -5.21
CA ILE A 378 -28.22 0.93 -4.49
C ILE A 378 -28.36 2.10 -5.48
N PHE A 379 -27.61 2.09 -6.59
CA PHE A 379 -27.64 3.15 -7.60
C PHE A 379 -28.65 2.91 -8.73
N PHE A 380 -29.48 1.87 -8.63
CA PHE A 380 -30.46 1.51 -9.66
C PHE A 380 -31.40 2.66 -10.05
N PRO A 381 -32.05 3.41 -9.12
CA PRO A 381 -32.98 4.47 -9.51
C PRO A 381 -32.31 5.58 -10.31
N LEU A 382 -31.08 5.92 -9.94
CA LEU A 382 -30.30 6.97 -10.60
C LEU A 382 -29.83 6.53 -12.00
N SER A 383 -29.30 5.29 -12.11
CA SER A 383 -28.93 4.69 -13.40
C SER A 383 -30.14 4.56 -14.34
N ALA A 384 -31.31 4.17 -13.82
CA ALA A 384 -32.54 4.06 -14.58
C ALA A 384 -33.02 5.43 -15.12
N ALA A 385 -32.92 6.49 -14.34
CA ALA A 385 -33.26 7.85 -14.79
C ALA A 385 -32.33 8.30 -15.94
N SER A 386 -31.04 8.00 -15.83
CA SER A 386 -30.06 8.30 -16.88
C SER A 386 -30.32 7.52 -18.17
N TYR A 387 -30.54 6.21 -18.08
CA TYR A 387 -30.81 5.39 -19.26
C TYR A 387 -32.12 5.80 -19.94
N ARG A 388 -33.15 6.25 -19.18
CA ARG A 388 -34.36 6.85 -19.75
C ARG A 388 -34.04 8.13 -20.53
N SER A 389 -33.19 9.00 -20.00
CA SER A 389 -32.75 10.22 -20.70
C SER A 389 -31.97 9.89 -21.98
N MET A 390 -31.07 8.90 -21.92
CA MET A 390 -30.33 8.43 -23.11
C MET A 390 -31.24 7.82 -24.17
N ALA A 391 -32.22 7.02 -23.78
CA ALA A 391 -33.20 6.45 -24.70
C ALA A 391 -34.01 7.54 -25.40
N LYS A 392 -34.49 8.56 -24.67
CA LYS A 392 -35.16 9.73 -25.26
C LYS A 392 -34.26 10.51 -26.23
N MET A 393 -32.96 10.64 -25.88
CA MET A 393 -31.99 11.31 -26.76
C MET A 393 -31.82 10.57 -28.09
N LYS A 394 -31.82 9.22 -28.10
CA LYS A 394 -31.82 8.43 -29.35
C LYS A 394 -33.02 8.75 -30.26
N LEU A 395 -34.20 8.90 -29.68
CA LEU A 395 -35.43 9.22 -30.47
C LEU A 395 -35.35 10.60 -31.14
N VAL A 396 -34.64 11.56 -30.55
CA VAL A 396 -34.52 12.92 -31.13
C VAL A 396 -33.27 13.11 -31.99
N THR A 397 -32.41 12.10 -32.11
CA THR A 397 -31.18 12.15 -32.93
C THR A 397 -31.45 12.61 -34.38
N PRO A 398 -32.50 12.16 -35.09
CA PRO A 398 -32.81 12.66 -36.43
C PRO A 398 -33.04 14.17 -36.46
N LYS A 399 -33.84 14.71 -35.51
CA LYS A 399 -34.10 16.15 -35.38
C LYS A 399 -32.84 16.95 -35.09
N MET A 400 -31.93 16.38 -34.29
CA MET A 400 -30.62 16.99 -34.01
C MET A 400 -29.77 17.09 -35.28
N THR A 401 -29.80 16.08 -36.13
CA THR A 401 -29.07 16.06 -37.39
C THR A 401 -29.64 17.11 -38.37
N GLU A 402 -30.97 17.25 -38.43
CA GLU A 402 -31.64 18.30 -39.24
C GLU A 402 -31.24 19.71 -38.78
N ILE A 403 -31.26 20.00 -37.48
CA ILE A 403 -30.83 21.29 -36.92
C ILE A 403 -29.38 21.57 -37.32
N ARG A 404 -28.51 20.58 -37.22
CA ARG A 404 -27.10 20.71 -37.55
C ARG A 404 -26.86 20.98 -39.03
N THR A 405 -27.62 20.35 -39.88
CA THR A 405 -27.57 20.58 -41.34
C THR A 405 -28.10 21.97 -41.67
N LYS A 406 -29.21 22.37 -41.07
CA LYS A 406 -29.86 23.67 -41.30
C LYS A 406 -29.01 24.87 -40.89
N TYR A 407 -28.31 24.76 -39.76
CA TYR A 407 -27.48 25.85 -39.22
C TYR A 407 -25.99 25.60 -39.41
N LYS A 408 -25.58 24.88 -40.47
CA LYS A 408 -24.18 24.61 -40.79
C LYS A 408 -23.44 25.93 -41.04
N GLY A 409 -22.42 26.22 -40.23
CA GLY A 409 -21.63 27.47 -40.29
C GLY A 409 -22.11 28.56 -39.31
N GLU A 410 -23.26 28.41 -38.64
CA GLU A 410 -23.77 29.35 -37.66
C GLU A 410 -23.85 28.73 -36.25
N PRO A 411 -22.70 28.59 -35.51
CA PRO A 411 -22.62 27.81 -34.27
C PRO A 411 -23.53 28.36 -33.16
N GLN A 412 -23.75 29.68 -33.11
CA GLN A 412 -24.62 30.29 -32.12
C GLN A 412 -26.09 29.93 -32.31
N LYS A 413 -26.61 30.01 -33.56
CA LYS A 413 -27.97 29.62 -33.89
C LYS A 413 -28.18 28.12 -33.74
N MET A 414 -27.19 27.32 -34.11
CA MET A 414 -27.23 25.88 -33.96
C MET A 414 -27.35 25.50 -32.46
N ASN A 415 -26.54 26.09 -31.59
CA ASN A 415 -26.59 25.81 -30.14
C ASN A 415 -27.92 26.26 -29.52
N ALA A 416 -28.46 27.44 -29.94
CA ALA A 416 -29.74 27.92 -29.46
C ALA A 416 -30.88 26.96 -29.87
N ALA A 417 -30.93 26.53 -31.14
CA ALA A 417 -31.93 25.58 -31.64
C ALA A 417 -31.80 24.19 -30.96
N MET A 418 -30.60 23.72 -30.70
CA MET A 418 -30.37 22.49 -29.95
C MET A 418 -30.86 22.58 -28.50
N MET A 419 -30.62 23.69 -27.82
CA MET A 419 -31.10 23.91 -26.45
C MET A 419 -32.64 24.04 -26.42
N GLU A 420 -33.27 24.65 -27.43
CA GLU A 420 -34.71 24.70 -27.58
C GLU A 420 -35.32 23.31 -27.78
N LEU A 421 -34.70 22.47 -28.64
CA LEU A 421 -35.09 21.08 -28.83
C LEU A 421 -35.04 20.29 -27.52
N TYR A 422 -33.95 20.41 -26.76
CA TYR A 422 -33.82 19.73 -25.46
C TYR A 422 -34.88 20.17 -24.45
N LYS A 423 -35.18 21.48 -24.39
CA LYS A 423 -36.27 21.99 -23.55
C LYS A 423 -37.63 21.47 -23.97
N LYS A 424 -37.93 21.48 -25.27
CA LYS A 424 -39.20 21.01 -25.85
C LYS A 424 -39.45 19.52 -25.59
N GLU A 425 -38.41 18.70 -25.76
CA GLU A 425 -38.49 17.23 -25.57
C GLU A 425 -38.24 16.82 -24.11
N LYS A 426 -38.03 17.78 -23.20
CA LYS A 426 -37.72 17.55 -21.76
C LYS A 426 -36.56 16.57 -21.57
N ILE A 427 -35.48 16.76 -22.33
CA ILE A 427 -34.26 15.96 -22.29
C ILE A 427 -33.18 16.73 -21.57
N ASN A 428 -32.56 16.09 -20.56
CA ASN A 428 -31.36 16.63 -19.94
C ASN A 428 -30.11 16.03 -20.63
N PRO A 429 -29.32 16.82 -21.37
CA PRO A 429 -28.12 16.30 -22.04
C PRO A 429 -27.06 15.81 -21.07
N LEU A 430 -27.01 16.34 -19.84
CA LEU A 430 -26.11 15.89 -18.77
C LEU A 430 -26.59 14.59 -18.10
N GLY A 431 -27.85 14.22 -18.30
CA GLY A 431 -28.38 12.98 -17.70
C GLY A 431 -27.66 11.73 -18.16
N GLY A 432 -27.10 11.74 -19.37
CA GLY A 432 -26.35 10.60 -19.93
C GLY A 432 -25.01 10.33 -19.29
N CYS A 433 -24.33 11.34 -18.77
CA CYS A 433 -23.01 11.19 -18.14
C CYS A 433 -23.08 10.98 -16.61
N MET A 434 -24.25 11.18 -15.98
CA MET A 434 -24.42 11.09 -14.52
C MET A 434 -23.98 9.73 -13.93
N PRO A 435 -24.31 8.56 -14.53
CA PRO A 435 -23.83 7.28 -14.01
C PRO A 435 -22.32 7.18 -13.97
N ILE A 436 -21.64 7.74 -14.96
CA ILE A 436 -20.17 7.71 -15.03
C ILE A 436 -19.58 8.55 -13.89
N LEU A 437 -20.10 9.76 -13.66
CA LEU A 437 -19.63 10.65 -12.59
C LEU A 437 -19.73 10.02 -11.19
N ILE A 438 -20.80 9.26 -10.94
CA ILE A 438 -21.00 8.59 -9.65
C ILE A 438 -20.15 7.31 -9.58
N GLN A 439 -20.00 6.62 -10.70
CA GLN A 439 -19.24 5.39 -10.77
C GLN A 439 -17.73 5.60 -10.57
N ILE A 440 -17.18 6.77 -10.98
CA ILE A 440 -15.73 7.05 -10.88
C ILE A 440 -15.23 6.97 -9.42
N PRO A 441 -15.82 7.67 -8.41
CA PRO A 441 -15.38 7.56 -7.04
C PRO A 441 -15.46 6.13 -6.48
N VAL A 442 -16.53 5.40 -6.80
CA VAL A 442 -16.72 4.01 -6.39
C VAL A 442 -15.65 3.12 -7.03
N PHE A 443 -15.39 3.31 -8.32
CA PHE A 443 -14.36 2.57 -9.04
C PHE A 443 -12.97 2.82 -8.47
N ILE A 444 -12.58 4.08 -8.26
CA ILE A 444 -11.27 4.42 -7.70
C ILE A 444 -11.13 3.85 -6.28
N SER A 445 -12.19 3.94 -5.46
CA SER A 445 -12.18 3.37 -4.12
C SER A 445 -12.03 1.85 -4.13
N LEU A 446 -12.75 1.15 -5.01
CA LEU A 446 -12.62 -0.29 -5.16
C LEU A 446 -11.25 -0.69 -5.71
N TYR A 447 -10.71 0.09 -6.64
CA TYR A 447 -9.34 -0.09 -7.12
C TYR A 447 -8.33 -0.06 -5.97
N TRP A 448 -8.39 0.96 -5.10
CA TRP A 448 -7.53 1.04 -3.93
C TRP A 448 -7.76 -0.10 -2.95
N VAL A 449 -9.02 -0.50 -2.72
CA VAL A 449 -9.34 -1.65 -1.88
C VAL A 449 -8.67 -2.93 -2.41
N LEU A 450 -8.84 -3.25 -3.69
CA LEU A 450 -8.28 -4.46 -4.29
C LEU A 450 -6.74 -4.41 -4.32
N LEU A 451 -6.17 -3.24 -4.54
CA LEU A 451 -4.73 -3.04 -4.56
C LEU A 451 -4.10 -3.18 -3.16
N ALA A 452 -4.73 -2.61 -2.13
CA ALA A 452 -4.19 -2.60 -0.77
C ALA A 452 -4.50 -3.89 0.03
N SER A 453 -5.39 -4.75 -0.48
CA SER A 453 -5.84 -5.94 0.26
C SER A 453 -4.95 -7.14 0.02
N VAL A 454 -4.17 -7.52 1.02
CA VAL A 454 -3.38 -8.76 1.02
C VAL A 454 -4.28 -10.00 0.88
N GLU A 455 -5.52 -9.90 1.32
CA GLU A 455 -6.55 -10.95 1.24
C GLU A 455 -6.92 -11.35 -0.20
N MET A 456 -6.65 -10.47 -1.17
CA MET A 456 -6.87 -10.74 -2.61
C MET A 456 -5.68 -11.45 -3.26
N ARG A 457 -4.52 -11.41 -2.60
CA ARG A 457 -3.28 -11.99 -3.10
C ARG A 457 -3.35 -13.52 -3.03
N ASN A 458 -3.04 -14.17 -4.14
CA ASN A 458 -3.18 -15.62 -4.32
C ASN A 458 -4.60 -16.14 -4.06
N ALA A 459 -5.63 -15.27 -4.20
CA ALA A 459 -7.04 -15.67 -4.08
C ALA A 459 -7.56 -16.18 -5.43
N PRO A 460 -7.90 -17.47 -5.55
CA PRO A 460 -8.31 -18.05 -6.81
C PRO A 460 -9.78 -17.80 -7.13
N TRP A 461 -10.10 -17.67 -8.42
CA TRP A 461 -11.47 -17.67 -8.93
C TRP A 461 -11.55 -18.24 -10.34
N LEU A 462 -12.28 -19.34 -10.53
CA LEU A 462 -12.37 -20.11 -11.78
C LEU A 462 -10.97 -20.44 -12.35
N TRP A 463 -10.58 -19.81 -13.47
CA TRP A 463 -9.27 -19.98 -14.10
C TRP A 463 -8.21 -18.99 -13.59
N ILE A 464 -8.60 -18.03 -12.78
CA ILE A 464 -7.70 -17.03 -12.21
C ILE A 464 -7.14 -17.59 -10.92
N ALA A 465 -5.84 -17.64 -10.80
CA ALA A 465 -5.20 -18.13 -9.60
C ALA A 465 -4.88 -17.01 -8.59
N ASP A 466 -4.76 -15.75 -9.07
CA ASP A 466 -4.53 -14.57 -8.23
C ASP A 466 -5.36 -13.37 -8.70
N LEU A 467 -6.34 -12.95 -7.89
CA LEU A 467 -7.17 -11.77 -8.16
C LEU A 467 -6.41 -10.45 -8.03
N ALA A 468 -5.27 -10.42 -7.33
CA ALA A 468 -4.42 -9.24 -7.21
C ALA A 468 -3.42 -9.09 -8.37
N ALA A 469 -3.23 -10.12 -9.19
CA ALA A 469 -2.39 -10.12 -10.38
C ALA A 469 -3.23 -9.99 -11.67
N PRO A 470 -2.62 -9.61 -12.81
CA PRO A 470 -3.28 -9.66 -14.10
C PRO A 470 -3.67 -11.09 -14.51
N ASP A 471 -4.74 -11.24 -15.30
CA ASP A 471 -5.18 -12.54 -15.85
C ASP A 471 -4.16 -13.06 -16.87
N THR A 472 -3.57 -14.22 -16.59
CA THR A 472 -2.46 -14.84 -17.34
C THR A 472 -2.86 -16.11 -18.10
N LEU A 473 -4.14 -16.39 -18.30
CA LEU A 473 -4.62 -17.66 -18.85
C LEU A 473 -3.93 -18.07 -20.16
N PHE A 474 -3.64 -17.13 -21.05
CA PHE A 474 -2.95 -17.35 -22.33
C PHE A 474 -1.45 -17.03 -22.28
N GLY A 475 -0.91 -16.82 -21.08
CA GLY A 475 0.51 -16.57 -20.85
C GLY A 475 0.89 -15.09 -20.78
N SER A 476 2.18 -14.88 -20.53
CA SER A 476 2.80 -13.56 -20.43
C SER A 476 3.87 -13.41 -21.50
N TYR A 477 3.84 -12.31 -22.24
CA TYR A 477 4.75 -12.03 -23.35
C TYR A 477 5.47 -10.71 -23.12
N THR A 478 6.74 -10.65 -23.41
CA THR A 478 7.49 -9.39 -23.38
C THR A 478 7.54 -8.80 -24.79
N ILE A 479 6.81 -7.71 -25.02
CA ILE A 479 6.72 -7.03 -26.30
C ILE A 479 7.24 -5.61 -26.13
N PHE A 480 8.27 -5.21 -26.88
CA PHE A 480 8.92 -3.87 -26.78
C PHE A 480 9.32 -3.47 -25.35
N GLY A 481 9.76 -4.43 -24.51
CA GLY A 481 10.12 -4.17 -23.11
C GLY A 481 8.96 -4.10 -22.13
N PHE A 482 7.71 -4.23 -22.58
CA PHE A 482 6.53 -4.32 -21.74
C PHE A 482 6.12 -5.77 -21.52
N HIS A 483 5.86 -6.15 -20.28
CA HIS A 483 5.27 -7.45 -19.95
C HIS A 483 3.75 -7.38 -20.17
N LEU A 484 3.28 -7.95 -21.28
CA LEU A 484 1.87 -8.06 -21.62
C LEU A 484 1.35 -9.44 -21.21
N THR A 485 0.38 -9.46 -20.31
CA THR A 485 -0.32 -10.68 -19.88
C THR A 485 -1.60 -10.83 -20.68
N ILE A 486 -1.83 -11.98 -21.31
CA ILE A 486 -3.03 -12.22 -22.10
C ILE A 486 -3.98 -13.14 -21.33
N GLY A 487 -5.15 -12.60 -20.98
CA GLY A 487 -6.20 -13.30 -20.25
C GLY A 487 -7.59 -13.14 -20.90
N ILE A 488 -8.56 -13.91 -20.42
CA ILE A 488 -9.95 -13.86 -20.89
C ILE A 488 -10.66 -12.59 -20.41
N LEU A 489 -10.42 -12.16 -19.15
CA LEU A 489 -11.14 -11.02 -18.58
C LEU A 489 -10.94 -9.71 -19.37
N PRO A 490 -9.72 -9.31 -19.76
CA PRO A 490 -9.53 -8.13 -20.61
C PRO A 490 -10.23 -8.24 -21.96
N ILE A 491 -10.30 -9.44 -22.55
CA ILE A 491 -11.03 -9.69 -23.81
C ILE A 491 -12.55 -9.50 -23.60
N LEU A 492 -13.11 -10.10 -22.54
CA LEU A 492 -14.52 -9.91 -22.18
C LEU A 492 -14.83 -8.44 -21.88
N MET A 493 -13.87 -7.74 -21.28
CA MET A 493 -13.98 -6.29 -21.06
C MET A 493 -14.10 -5.54 -22.38
N ALA A 494 -13.22 -5.81 -23.35
CA ALA A 494 -13.25 -5.20 -24.68
C ALA A 494 -14.61 -5.41 -25.38
N ILE A 495 -15.09 -6.65 -25.36
CA ILE A 495 -16.38 -7.02 -25.95
C ILE A 495 -17.54 -6.28 -25.26
N SER A 496 -17.56 -6.28 -23.92
CA SER A 496 -18.61 -5.62 -23.15
C SER A 496 -18.63 -4.11 -23.38
N MET A 497 -17.48 -3.45 -23.43
CA MET A 497 -17.36 -2.02 -23.74
C MET A 497 -17.83 -1.70 -25.16
N PHE A 498 -17.49 -2.55 -26.12
CA PHE A 498 -17.95 -2.37 -27.50
C PHE A 498 -19.47 -2.46 -27.58
N ILE A 499 -20.10 -3.47 -26.95
CA ILE A 499 -21.55 -3.63 -26.89
C ILE A 499 -22.18 -2.40 -26.22
N GLN A 500 -21.64 -1.95 -25.09
CA GLN A 500 -22.14 -0.78 -24.37
C GLN A 500 -22.06 0.50 -25.21
N THR A 501 -20.98 0.67 -25.98
CA THR A 501 -20.82 1.82 -26.88
C THR A 501 -21.91 1.81 -27.99
N LYS A 502 -22.26 0.65 -28.51
CA LYS A 502 -23.37 0.51 -29.49
C LYS A 502 -24.74 0.86 -28.90
N LEU A 503 -24.94 0.60 -27.61
CA LEU A 503 -26.19 0.96 -26.92
C LEU A 503 -26.30 2.46 -26.61
N ASN A 504 -25.22 3.20 -26.60
CA ASN A 504 -25.22 4.63 -26.33
C ASN A 504 -25.70 5.43 -27.55
N PRO A 505 -26.32 6.61 -27.37
CA PRO A 505 -26.63 7.50 -28.48
C PRO A 505 -25.35 7.97 -29.17
N THR A 506 -25.31 7.89 -30.51
CA THR A 506 -24.17 8.41 -31.27
C THR A 506 -24.13 9.93 -31.20
N PRO A 507 -22.99 10.53 -30.82
CA PRO A 507 -22.86 11.98 -30.85
C PRO A 507 -23.08 12.52 -32.27
N PRO A 508 -23.74 13.67 -32.41
CA PRO A 508 -23.95 14.27 -33.74
C PRO A 508 -22.64 14.71 -34.42
N ASP A 509 -21.55 14.89 -33.65
CA ASP A 509 -20.24 15.23 -34.18
C ASP A 509 -19.48 13.99 -34.66
N PRO A 510 -19.08 13.91 -35.95
CA PRO A 510 -18.41 12.75 -36.52
C PRO A 510 -17.05 12.49 -35.87
N VAL A 511 -16.37 13.53 -35.36
CA VAL A 511 -15.08 13.37 -34.64
C VAL A 511 -15.30 12.75 -33.28
N GLN A 512 -16.30 13.24 -32.55
CA GLN A 512 -16.69 12.70 -31.25
C GLN A 512 -17.20 11.26 -31.38
N ALA A 513 -17.96 10.96 -32.43
CA ALA A 513 -18.44 9.61 -32.73
C ALA A 513 -17.27 8.63 -32.99
N LYS A 514 -16.28 9.05 -33.80
CA LYS A 514 -15.05 8.25 -34.01
C LYS A 514 -14.26 8.06 -32.71
N LEU A 515 -14.07 9.11 -31.93
CA LEU A 515 -13.37 9.03 -30.64
C LEU A 515 -14.07 8.04 -29.70
N MET A 516 -15.40 8.13 -29.58
CA MET A 516 -16.17 7.19 -28.75
C MET A 516 -16.09 5.74 -29.25
N MET A 517 -15.93 5.52 -30.54
CA MET A 517 -15.79 4.18 -31.11
C MET A 517 -14.41 3.57 -30.84
N TRP A 518 -13.33 4.40 -30.85
CA TRP A 518 -11.96 3.92 -30.61
C TRP A 518 -11.59 3.84 -29.13
N MET A 519 -12.24 4.64 -28.27
CA MET A 519 -11.95 4.69 -26.84
C MET A 519 -12.04 3.31 -26.16
N PRO A 520 -13.05 2.45 -26.41
CA PRO A 520 -13.09 1.11 -25.80
C PRO A 520 -11.87 0.26 -26.13
N ILE A 521 -11.34 0.37 -27.35
CA ILE A 521 -10.17 -0.41 -27.78
C ILE A 521 -8.92 0.05 -27.01
N ILE A 522 -8.72 1.36 -26.90
CA ILE A 522 -7.58 1.94 -26.18
C ILE A 522 -7.64 1.55 -24.70
N PHE A 523 -8.80 1.71 -24.06
CA PHE A 523 -8.98 1.32 -22.66
C PHE A 523 -8.80 -0.18 -22.45
N SER A 524 -9.25 -1.02 -23.38
CA SER A 524 -9.12 -2.47 -23.25
C SER A 524 -7.68 -2.94 -23.25
N ILE A 525 -6.79 -2.29 -24.01
CA ILE A 525 -5.36 -2.58 -23.97
C ILE A 525 -4.77 -2.31 -22.56
N MET A 526 -5.23 -1.25 -21.91
CA MET A 526 -4.79 -0.91 -20.57
C MET A 526 -5.17 -2.00 -19.54
N PHE A 527 -6.35 -2.64 -19.70
CA PHE A 527 -6.82 -3.66 -18.77
C PHE A 527 -6.03 -4.97 -18.76
N PHE A 528 -5.15 -5.19 -19.74
CA PHE A 528 -4.21 -6.32 -19.71
C PHE A 528 -3.13 -6.17 -18.62
N PHE A 529 -2.96 -4.98 -18.07
CA PHE A 529 -1.97 -4.69 -17.02
C PHE A 529 -2.60 -4.54 -15.62
N PHE A 530 -3.93 -4.60 -15.52
CA PHE A 530 -4.62 -4.43 -14.25
C PHE A 530 -4.90 -5.76 -13.55
N PRO A 531 -5.01 -5.76 -12.20
CA PRO A 531 -5.40 -6.92 -11.43
C PRO A 531 -6.72 -7.54 -11.92
N ALA A 532 -6.77 -8.86 -11.99
CA ALA A 532 -7.92 -9.61 -12.50
C ALA A 532 -9.22 -9.30 -11.73
N GLY A 533 -9.13 -9.10 -10.41
CA GLY A 533 -10.28 -8.72 -9.58
C GLY A 533 -10.91 -7.39 -9.99
N LEU A 534 -10.10 -6.40 -10.41
CA LEU A 534 -10.60 -5.13 -10.89
C LEU A 534 -11.27 -5.25 -12.26
N VAL A 535 -10.66 -6.02 -13.15
CA VAL A 535 -11.23 -6.28 -14.48
C VAL A 535 -12.54 -7.08 -14.36
N LEU A 536 -12.60 -8.05 -13.44
CA LEU A 536 -13.81 -8.80 -13.10
C LEU A 536 -14.94 -7.86 -12.65
N TYR A 537 -14.66 -6.98 -11.68
CA TYR A 537 -15.62 -5.96 -11.26
C TYR A 537 -16.16 -5.18 -12.46
N TRP A 538 -15.28 -4.74 -13.35
CA TRP A 538 -15.68 -3.92 -14.49
C TRP A 538 -16.50 -4.68 -15.52
N VAL A 539 -16.13 -5.92 -15.84
CA VAL A 539 -16.89 -6.81 -16.74
C VAL A 539 -18.31 -7.01 -16.19
N VAL A 540 -18.46 -7.37 -14.92
CA VAL A 540 -19.76 -7.59 -14.27
C VAL A 540 -20.58 -6.29 -14.26
N ASN A 541 -19.95 -5.15 -13.93
CA ASN A 541 -20.59 -3.84 -13.96
C ASN A 541 -21.10 -3.47 -15.35
N ASN A 542 -20.34 -3.77 -16.41
CA ASN A 542 -20.75 -3.54 -17.80
C ASN A 542 -21.92 -4.46 -18.20
N VAL A 543 -21.86 -5.74 -17.89
CA VAL A 543 -22.92 -6.71 -18.19
C VAL A 543 -24.25 -6.28 -17.54
N LEU A 544 -24.21 -5.89 -16.26
CA LEU A 544 -25.38 -5.38 -15.55
C LEU A 544 -25.90 -4.06 -16.15
N SER A 545 -24.98 -3.17 -16.54
CA SER A 545 -25.33 -1.90 -17.20
C SER A 545 -26.00 -2.11 -18.54
N ILE A 546 -25.44 -2.99 -19.37
CA ILE A 546 -25.98 -3.38 -20.69
C ILE A 546 -27.39 -3.95 -20.51
N SER A 547 -27.56 -4.88 -19.58
CA SER A 547 -28.87 -5.51 -19.30
C SER A 547 -29.90 -4.48 -18.84
N GLN A 548 -29.54 -3.58 -17.93
CA GLN A 548 -30.41 -2.52 -17.44
C GLN A 548 -30.76 -1.51 -18.56
N GLN A 549 -29.78 -1.05 -19.31
CA GLN A 549 -29.96 -0.11 -20.41
C GLN A 549 -30.82 -0.70 -21.51
N TRP A 550 -30.56 -1.94 -21.91
CA TRP A 550 -31.36 -2.65 -22.93
C TRP A 550 -32.83 -2.77 -22.52
N ALA A 551 -33.08 -3.22 -21.26
CA ALA A 551 -34.44 -3.37 -20.75
C ALA A 551 -35.22 -2.03 -20.73
N ILE A 552 -34.56 -0.95 -20.32
CA ILE A 552 -35.17 0.39 -20.26
C ILE A 552 -35.39 0.95 -21.67
N THR A 553 -34.42 0.83 -22.57
CA THR A 553 -34.51 1.32 -23.96
C THR A 553 -35.65 0.63 -24.69
N ARG A 554 -35.79 -0.70 -24.54
CA ARG A 554 -36.87 -1.48 -25.13
C ARG A 554 -38.26 -1.04 -24.64
N LYS A 555 -38.41 -0.76 -23.33
CA LYS A 555 -39.67 -0.27 -22.73
C LYS A 555 -40.08 1.11 -23.24
N ILE A 556 -39.16 1.93 -23.71
CA ILE A 556 -39.41 3.29 -24.21
C ILE A 556 -39.66 3.26 -25.73
N GLY A 557 -39.44 2.13 -26.40
CA GLY A 557 -39.59 2.01 -27.85
C GLY A 557 -38.47 2.69 -28.65
N ALA A 558 -37.36 2.99 -28.02
CA ALA A 558 -36.19 3.54 -28.71
C ALA A 558 -35.39 2.41 -29.41
N PRO A 559 -34.69 2.69 -30.53
CA PRO A 559 -33.88 1.70 -31.21
C PRO A 559 -32.81 1.11 -30.27
N THR A 560 -32.67 -0.21 -30.24
CA THR A 560 -31.70 -0.92 -29.43
C THR A 560 -30.35 -1.16 -30.12
N THR A 561 -30.29 -0.83 -31.43
CA THR A 561 -29.09 -0.94 -32.29
C THR A 561 -28.80 0.38 -32.98
#